data_e0b08a666995c5fd505d549d615abf67
#
_entry.id   e0b08a666995c5fd505d549d615abf67
#
_cell.length_a   1.000
_cell.length_b   1.000
_cell.length_c   1.000
_cell.angle_alpha   90.00
_cell.angle_beta   90.00
_cell.angle_gamma   90.00
#
_symmetry.space_group_name_H-M   'P 1'
#
loop_
_entity.id
_entity.type
_entity.pdbx_description
1 polymer ?
#
loop_
_entity_poly.entity_id
_entity_poly.type
_entity_poly.pdbx_seq_one_letter_code
_entity_poly.pdbx_strand_id
1 'polypeptide(L)'
;MNALPAILVVEDDHLIQSVIEEALTEGGFEIAIASSAGQAIELLDGAGAKYRALVTDINLGHDKVDGWEIARHARELNPGFPVVYLSGDSAEDWSSKGVPNSIMLSKPFAPAQLVTAVAQLLNSGAPTT
;
A
#
# COMPACT_ATOMS: atom_id res chain seq x y z
N MET A 1 -16.77 -7.98 -18.57
CA MET A 1 -16.16 -8.61 -17.39
C MET A 1 -15.19 -7.64 -16.75
N ASN A 2 -15.37 -7.38 -15.46
CA ASN A 2 -14.56 -6.41 -14.76
C ASN A 2 -13.38 -7.09 -14.07
N ALA A 3 -12.19 -6.58 -14.32
CA ALA A 3 -11.02 -7.03 -13.57
C ALA A 3 -11.12 -6.52 -12.14
N LEU A 4 -10.63 -7.31 -11.21
CA LEU A 4 -10.53 -6.87 -9.82
C LEU A 4 -9.49 -5.75 -9.71
N PRO A 5 -9.71 -4.77 -8.81
CA PRO A 5 -8.69 -3.76 -8.58
C PRO A 5 -7.39 -4.40 -8.10
N ALA A 6 -6.28 -4.03 -8.71
CA ALA A 6 -4.97 -4.57 -8.36
C ALA A 6 -4.30 -3.68 -7.32
N ILE A 7 -3.82 -4.29 -6.25
CA ILE A 7 -3.17 -3.60 -5.15
C ILE A 7 -1.71 -4.04 -5.09
N LEU A 8 -0.80 -3.09 -5.05
CA LEU A 8 0.61 -3.39 -4.84
C LEU A 8 0.90 -3.42 -3.34
N VAL A 9 1.42 -4.54 -2.87
CA VAL A 9 1.73 -4.74 -1.45
C VAL A 9 3.24 -4.84 -1.30
N VAL A 10 3.81 -4.01 -0.42
CA VAL A 10 5.25 -4.02 -0.16
C VAL A 10 5.47 -4.43 1.30
N GLU A 11 6.01 -5.61 1.48
CA GLU A 11 6.23 -6.20 2.81
C GLU A 11 7.33 -7.24 2.69
N ASP A 12 8.31 -7.20 3.57
CA ASP A 12 9.43 -8.14 3.52
C ASP A 12 9.22 -9.39 4.40
N ASP A 13 8.26 -9.37 5.30
CA ASP A 13 7.96 -10.51 6.18
C ASP A 13 6.96 -11.43 5.50
N HIS A 14 7.35 -12.68 5.25
CA HIS A 14 6.51 -13.63 4.51
C HIS A 14 5.22 -13.98 5.24
N LEU A 15 5.22 -14.02 6.57
CA LEU A 15 4.02 -14.31 7.33
C LEU A 15 3.01 -13.18 7.21
N ILE A 16 3.50 -11.95 7.27
CA ILE A 16 2.63 -10.78 7.12
C ILE A 16 2.13 -10.69 5.69
N GLN A 17 2.96 -11.01 4.70
CA GLN A 17 2.52 -11.08 3.30
C GLN A 17 1.32 -12.01 3.16
N SER A 18 1.38 -13.17 3.79
CA SER A 18 0.28 -14.15 3.70
C SER A 18 -1.01 -13.63 4.31
N VAL A 19 -0.91 -12.94 5.45
CA VAL A 19 -2.08 -12.34 6.10
C VAL A 19 -2.70 -11.29 5.19
N ILE A 20 -1.88 -10.42 4.62
CA ILE A 20 -2.35 -9.36 3.75
C ILE A 20 -2.98 -9.94 2.49
N GLU A 21 -2.31 -10.93 1.89
CA GLU A 21 -2.81 -11.57 0.67
C GLU A 21 -4.19 -12.18 0.89
N GLU A 22 -4.34 -12.93 1.96
CA GLU A 22 -5.61 -13.57 2.27
C GLU A 22 -6.70 -12.53 2.49
N ALA A 23 -6.40 -11.50 3.28
CA ALA A 23 -7.39 -10.47 3.60
C ALA A 23 -7.85 -9.72 2.35
N LEU A 24 -6.93 -9.27 1.54
CA LEU A 24 -7.28 -8.48 0.35
C LEU A 24 -7.92 -9.33 -0.72
N THR A 25 -7.48 -10.57 -0.90
CA THR A 25 -8.11 -11.47 -1.85
C THR A 25 -9.57 -11.75 -1.46
N GLU A 26 -9.82 -12.01 -0.20
CA GLU A 26 -11.18 -12.19 0.29
C GLU A 26 -12.02 -10.92 0.15
N GLY A 27 -11.37 -9.78 0.24
CA GLY A 27 -12.03 -8.48 0.07
C GLY A 27 -12.35 -8.11 -1.37
N GLY A 28 -11.96 -8.95 -2.33
CA GLY A 28 -12.27 -8.71 -3.74
C GLY A 28 -11.17 -8.00 -4.50
N PHE A 29 -9.94 -8.02 -4.02
CA PHE A 29 -8.81 -7.37 -4.68
C PHE A 29 -7.85 -8.40 -5.27
N GLU A 30 -7.19 -8.01 -6.34
CA GLU A 30 -6.06 -8.74 -6.88
C GLU A 30 -4.79 -8.11 -6.33
N ILE A 31 -3.78 -8.92 -5.99
CA ILE A 31 -2.59 -8.35 -5.38
C ILE A 31 -1.32 -8.75 -6.12
N ALA A 32 -0.35 -7.86 -6.06
CA ALA A 32 1.03 -8.14 -6.42
C ALA A 32 1.89 -7.81 -5.21
N ILE A 33 2.83 -8.69 -4.88
CA ILE A 33 3.66 -8.52 -3.69
C ILE A 33 5.09 -8.20 -4.11
N ALA A 34 5.62 -7.13 -3.52
CA ALA A 34 7.03 -6.79 -3.59
C ALA A 34 7.64 -7.04 -2.22
N SER A 35 8.74 -7.75 -2.18
CA SER A 35 9.41 -8.08 -0.92
C SER A 35 10.50 -7.08 -0.57
N SER A 36 10.75 -6.11 -1.43
CA SER A 36 11.76 -5.07 -1.20
C SER A 36 11.34 -3.76 -1.84
N ALA A 37 11.97 -2.69 -1.41
CA ALA A 37 11.72 -1.38 -1.98
C ALA A 37 12.12 -1.33 -3.46
N GLY A 38 13.25 -1.95 -3.82
CA GLY A 38 13.69 -1.98 -5.21
C GLY A 38 12.69 -2.66 -6.11
N GLN A 39 12.16 -3.79 -5.67
CA GLN A 39 11.15 -4.51 -6.44
C GLN A 39 9.87 -3.67 -6.59
N ALA A 40 9.47 -2.97 -5.51
CA ALA A 40 8.29 -2.13 -5.55
C ALA A 40 8.45 -0.99 -6.57
N ILE A 41 9.60 -0.34 -6.56
CA ILE A 41 9.89 0.75 -7.49
C ILE A 41 9.87 0.23 -8.94
N GLU A 42 10.47 -0.93 -9.19
CA GLU A 42 10.44 -1.52 -10.51
C GLU A 42 9.02 -1.79 -10.99
N LEU A 43 8.17 -2.31 -10.11
CA LEU A 43 6.79 -2.60 -10.48
C LEU A 43 6.01 -1.31 -10.74
N LEU A 44 6.23 -0.29 -9.93
CA LEU A 44 5.57 1.01 -10.13
C LEU A 44 6.00 1.65 -11.44
N ASP A 45 7.29 1.62 -11.75
CA ASP A 45 7.80 2.22 -12.97
C ASP A 45 7.36 1.46 -14.22
N GLY A 46 7.29 0.12 -14.12
CA GLY A 46 6.93 -0.71 -15.26
C GLY A 46 5.44 -0.83 -15.49
N ALA A 47 4.65 -0.92 -14.42
CA ALA A 47 3.23 -1.20 -14.53
C ALA A 47 2.42 -0.42 -13.51
N GLY A 48 2.89 0.77 -13.11
CA GLY A 48 2.23 1.55 -12.07
C GLY A 48 0.80 1.90 -12.39
N ALA A 49 0.48 2.12 -13.65
CA ALA A 49 -0.89 2.46 -14.05
C ALA A 49 -1.88 1.31 -13.80
N LYS A 50 -1.39 0.09 -13.66
CA LYS A 50 -2.20 -1.08 -13.38
C LYS A 50 -2.70 -1.08 -11.93
N TYR A 51 -1.91 -0.54 -11.00
CA TYR A 51 -2.22 -0.63 -9.59
C TYR A 51 -3.15 0.51 -9.17
N ARG A 52 -4.16 0.15 -8.38
CA ARG A 52 -5.16 1.08 -7.90
C ARG A 52 -4.84 1.62 -6.51
N ALA A 53 -3.96 0.94 -5.79
CA ALA A 53 -3.55 1.38 -4.46
C ALA A 53 -2.21 0.73 -4.10
N LEU A 54 -1.55 1.34 -3.12
CA LEU A 54 -0.30 0.86 -2.55
C LEU A 54 -0.53 0.58 -1.07
N VAL A 55 -0.15 -0.61 -0.62
CA VAL A 55 -0.08 -0.95 0.80
C VAL A 55 1.38 -1.23 1.09
N THR A 56 2.02 -0.43 1.93
CA THR A 56 3.44 -0.58 2.16
C THR A 56 3.80 -0.55 3.64
N ASP A 57 4.64 -1.49 4.04
CA ASP A 57 5.34 -1.38 5.31
C ASP A 57 6.29 -0.19 5.22
N ILE A 58 6.50 0.49 6.33
CA ILE A 58 7.43 1.62 6.38
C ILE A 58 8.86 1.12 6.50
N ASN A 59 9.07 0.17 7.40
CA ASN A 59 10.39 -0.37 7.68
C ASN A 59 10.61 -1.62 6.85
N LEU A 60 11.50 -1.57 5.88
CA LEU A 60 11.73 -2.68 4.96
C LEU A 60 13.10 -3.33 5.19
N GLY A 61 13.41 -3.58 6.45
CA GLY A 61 14.61 -4.31 6.83
C GLY A 61 15.89 -3.58 6.47
N HIS A 62 16.65 -4.17 5.57
CA HIS A 62 17.96 -3.62 5.18
C HIS A 62 17.91 -2.63 4.02
N ASP A 63 16.72 -2.37 3.48
CA ASP A 63 16.59 -1.43 2.38
C ASP A 63 16.89 -0.02 2.84
N LYS A 64 17.61 0.74 2.00
CA LYS A 64 17.86 2.15 2.26
C LYS A 64 16.64 3.00 1.96
N VAL A 65 15.80 2.52 1.06
CA VAL A 65 14.54 3.18 0.71
C VAL A 65 13.44 2.60 1.59
N ASP A 66 12.69 3.45 2.26
CA ASP A 66 11.63 3.02 3.16
C ASP A 66 10.26 3.22 2.52
N GLY A 67 9.22 2.84 3.26
CA GLY A 67 7.84 2.95 2.77
C GLY A 67 7.41 4.38 2.49
N TRP A 68 7.96 5.35 3.24
CA TRP A 68 7.66 6.76 2.97
C TRP A 68 8.10 7.16 1.57
N GLU A 69 9.29 6.74 1.17
CA GLU A 69 9.84 7.07 -0.15
C GLU A 69 9.11 6.34 -1.26
N ILE A 70 8.72 5.09 -1.04
CA ILE A 70 7.94 4.35 -2.03
C ILE A 70 6.62 5.06 -2.31
N ALA A 71 5.96 5.52 -1.25
CA ALA A 71 4.69 6.23 -1.40
C ALA A 71 4.86 7.55 -2.14
N ARG A 72 5.92 8.29 -1.85
CA ARG A 72 6.20 9.53 -2.57
C ARG A 72 6.46 9.24 -4.05
N HIS A 73 7.16 8.15 -4.34
CA HIS A 73 7.40 7.75 -5.73
C HIS A 73 6.09 7.43 -6.44
N ALA A 74 5.19 6.69 -5.79
CA ALA A 74 3.88 6.40 -6.36
C ALA A 74 3.11 7.69 -6.66
N ARG A 75 3.16 8.67 -5.75
CA ARG A 75 2.48 9.96 -5.93
C ARG A 75 3.10 10.82 -7.01
N GLU A 76 4.38 10.64 -7.31
CA GLU A 76 5.00 11.30 -8.45
C GLU A 76 4.44 10.77 -9.76
N LEU A 77 4.16 9.48 -9.81
CA LEU A 77 3.56 8.84 -10.99
C LEU A 77 2.09 9.20 -11.13
N ASN A 78 1.39 9.30 -10.01
CA ASN A 78 -0.03 9.63 -9.96
C ASN A 78 -0.33 10.37 -8.66
N PRO A 79 -0.58 11.68 -8.71
CA PRO A 79 -0.75 12.48 -7.48
C PRO A 79 -1.89 12.01 -6.58
N GLY A 80 -2.86 11.31 -7.12
CA GLY A 80 -3.98 10.78 -6.33
C GLY A 80 -3.82 9.33 -5.91
N PHE A 81 -2.65 8.74 -6.05
CA PHE A 81 -2.43 7.32 -5.78
C PHE A 81 -2.80 6.98 -4.33
N PRO A 82 -3.78 6.10 -4.11
CA PRO A 82 -4.15 5.72 -2.74
C PRO A 82 -3.04 4.96 -2.04
N VAL A 83 -2.76 5.33 -0.79
CA VAL A 83 -1.66 4.74 -0.02
C VAL A 83 -2.11 4.37 1.39
N VAL A 84 -1.83 3.14 1.78
CA VAL A 84 -1.98 2.67 3.16
C VAL A 84 -0.59 2.28 3.67
N TYR A 85 -0.20 2.84 4.80
CA TYR A 85 1.06 2.49 5.47
C TYR A 85 0.80 1.48 6.57
N LEU A 86 1.74 0.56 6.77
CA LEU A 86 1.73 -0.38 7.88
C LEU A 86 2.97 -0.12 8.74
N SER A 87 2.78 0.06 10.04
CA SER A 87 3.91 0.41 10.90
C SER A 87 3.82 -0.27 12.26
N GLY A 88 4.97 -0.80 12.71
CA GLY A 88 5.09 -1.31 14.07
C GLY A 88 5.48 -0.22 15.07
N ASP A 89 6.24 0.78 14.62
CA ASP A 89 6.80 1.77 15.54
C ASP A 89 6.96 3.19 14.97
N SER A 90 6.57 3.42 13.73
CA SER A 90 6.80 4.71 13.07
C SER A 90 5.52 5.52 12.86
N ALA A 91 4.42 5.13 13.51
CA ALA A 91 3.13 5.77 13.27
C ALA A 91 3.14 7.27 13.60
N GLU A 92 3.92 7.68 14.60
CA GLU A 92 3.99 9.08 14.99
C GLU A 92 4.65 9.97 13.94
N ASP A 93 5.40 9.38 13.00
CA ASP A 93 6.02 10.15 11.92
C ASP A 93 5.07 10.40 10.74
N TRP A 94 3.90 9.80 10.76
CA TRP A 94 2.96 9.88 9.65
C TRP A 94 2.57 11.32 9.29
N SER A 95 2.32 12.15 10.28
CA SER A 95 1.88 13.51 10.01
C SER A 95 2.94 14.34 9.28
N SER A 96 4.22 14.02 9.48
CA SER A 96 5.31 14.76 8.83
C SER A 96 5.86 14.06 7.58
N LYS A 97 5.80 12.74 7.51
CA LYS A 97 6.44 11.98 6.43
C LYS A 97 5.45 11.34 5.47
N GLY A 98 4.21 11.11 5.91
CA GLY A 98 3.20 10.47 5.07
C GLY A 98 2.70 11.37 3.97
N VAL A 99 2.36 10.78 2.83
CA VAL A 99 1.73 11.56 1.76
C VAL A 99 0.32 11.97 2.17
N PRO A 100 -0.17 13.12 1.68
CA PRO A 100 -1.53 13.54 2.02
C PRO A 100 -2.57 12.51 1.57
N ASN A 101 -3.66 12.43 2.31
CA ASN A 101 -4.78 11.53 2.02
C ASN A 101 -4.37 10.06 2.01
N SER A 102 -3.49 9.69 2.94
CA SER A 102 -3.11 8.31 3.17
C SER A 102 -3.69 7.82 4.49
N ILE A 103 -3.63 6.52 4.71
CA ILE A 103 -4.08 5.90 5.96
C ILE A 103 -2.90 5.17 6.58
N MET A 104 -2.79 5.26 7.90
CA MET A 104 -1.77 4.55 8.68
C MET A 104 -2.45 3.50 9.53
N LEU A 105 -1.99 2.25 9.41
CA LEU A 105 -2.41 1.17 10.29
C LEU A 105 -1.23 0.71 11.14
N SER A 106 -1.45 0.60 12.44
CA SER A 106 -0.43 0.12 13.35
C SER A 106 -0.44 -1.40 13.40
N LYS A 107 0.74 -2.01 13.46
CA LYS A 107 0.86 -3.45 13.67
C LYS A 107 0.79 -3.77 15.15
N PRO A 108 0.12 -4.84 15.56
CA PRO A 108 -0.65 -5.73 14.69
C PRO A 108 -1.99 -5.11 14.31
N PHE A 109 -2.43 -5.35 13.07
CA PHE A 109 -3.72 -4.88 12.60
C PHE A 109 -4.65 -6.07 12.37
N ALA A 110 -5.96 -5.82 12.44
CA ALA A 110 -6.93 -6.84 12.07
C ALA A 110 -7.06 -6.86 10.54
N PRO A 111 -7.17 -8.04 9.91
CA PRO A 111 -7.34 -8.09 8.46
C PRO A 111 -8.48 -7.23 7.93
N ALA A 112 -9.59 -7.16 8.66
CA ALA A 112 -10.73 -6.34 8.26
C ALA A 112 -10.39 -4.85 8.23
N GLN A 113 -9.48 -4.38 9.09
CA GLN A 113 -9.04 -3.00 9.09
C GLN A 113 -8.32 -2.65 7.80
N LEU A 114 -7.50 -3.56 7.30
CA LEU A 114 -6.78 -3.35 6.06
C LEU A 114 -7.73 -3.28 4.88
N VAL A 115 -8.68 -4.21 4.79
CA VAL A 115 -9.66 -4.22 3.71
C VAL A 115 -10.47 -2.92 3.73
N THR A 116 -10.91 -2.50 4.91
CA THR A 116 -11.68 -1.26 5.06
C THR A 116 -10.87 -0.05 4.63
N ALA A 117 -9.59 0.01 5.02
CA ALA A 117 -8.75 1.14 4.67
C ALA A 117 -8.57 1.25 3.15
N VAL A 118 -8.29 0.13 2.49
CA VAL A 118 -8.11 0.12 1.04
C VAL A 118 -9.42 0.52 0.34
N ALA A 119 -10.52 -0.09 0.75
CA ALA A 119 -11.83 0.21 0.15
C ALA A 119 -12.21 1.67 0.34
N GLN A 120 -11.95 2.21 1.52
CA GLN A 120 -12.25 3.61 1.82
C GLN A 120 -11.48 4.56 0.91
N LEU A 121 -10.19 4.30 0.71
CA LEU A 121 -9.38 5.15 -0.16
C LEU A 121 -9.81 5.05 -1.60
N LEU A 122 -10.14 3.86 -2.08
CA LEU A 122 -10.60 3.69 -3.45
C LEU A 122 -11.91 4.40 -3.69
N ASN A 123 -12.80 4.39 -2.71
CA ASN A 123 -14.08 5.06 -2.82
C ASN A 123 -13.96 6.57 -2.70
N SER A 124 -13.13 7.06 -1.79
CA SER A 124 -12.98 8.51 -1.62
C SER A 124 -12.19 9.15 -2.74
N GLY A 125 -11.37 8.36 -3.47
CA GLY A 125 -10.66 8.85 -4.65
C GLY A 125 -11.53 8.95 -5.88
N ALA A 126 -12.76 8.40 -5.85
CA ALA A 126 -13.65 8.44 -7.00
C ALA A 126 -14.18 9.86 -7.20
N PRO A 127 -14.29 10.32 -8.45
CA PRO A 127 -14.89 11.64 -8.70
C PRO A 127 -16.33 11.66 -8.21
N THR A 128 -16.65 12.69 -7.48
CA THR A 128 -18.01 12.88 -6.99
C THR A 128 -18.66 13.98 -7.80
N THR A 129 -19.22 13.64 -8.84
CA THR A 129 -19.86 14.69 -9.65
C THR A 129 -21.34 14.52 -9.70
#